data_59beec08ac01928d2c6a91c2b401b2d7
#
_entry.id   59beec08ac01928d2c6a91c2b401b2d7
#
_cell.length_a   1.000
_cell.length_b   1.000
_cell.length_c   1.000
_cell.angle_alpha   90.00
_cell.angle_beta   90.00
_cell.angle_gamma   90.00
#
_symmetry.space_group_name_H-M   'P 1'
#
loop_
_entity.id
_entity.type
_entity.pdbx_description
1 polymer ?
#
loop_
_entity_poly.entity_id
_entity_poly.type
_entity_poly.pdbx_seq_one_letter_code
_entity_poly.pdbx_strand_id
1 'polypeptide(L)'
;NRLLTIVIAGIGFGLGHALNFFFGQDILSTLWQVFQCFVWGLFVAAIYMLTKNLTLIMVMHAVWDIVVRVPNAFCSFPESSVLLDVLYVTREVVEYGIMSATAVYICFHYEKLRKTIDRAE
;
A
#
# COMPACT_ATOMS: atom_id res chain seq x y z
N ASN A 1 -3.41 -4.31 -20.72
CA ASN A 1 -2.57 -5.20 -19.90
C ASN A 1 -2.78 -4.84 -18.43
N ARG A 2 -3.42 -5.75 -17.65
CA ARG A 2 -3.80 -5.52 -16.23
C ARG A 2 -2.61 -5.14 -15.36
N LEU A 3 -1.49 -5.83 -15.55
CA LEU A 3 -0.26 -5.54 -14.80
C LEU A 3 0.23 -4.11 -15.07
N LEU A 4 0.23 -3.68 -16.33
CA LEU A 4 0.60 -2.30 -16.67
C LEU A 4 -0.34 -1.28 -16.02
N THR A 5 -1.64 -1.57 -15.96
CA THR A 5 -2.62 -0.68 -15.31
C THR A 5 -2.32 -0.48 -13.83
N ILE A 6 -2.08 -1.56 -13.08
CA ILE A 6 -1.77 -1.42 -11.65
C ILE A 6 -0.41 -0.77 -11.42
N VAL A 7 0.59 -1.02 -12.29
CA VAL A 7 1.90 -0.38 -12.19
C VAL A 7 1.79 1.14 -12.40
N ILE A 8 1.06 1.59 -13.42
CA ILE A 8 0.83 3.03 -13.66
C ILE A 8 0.09 3.66 -12.48
N ALA A 9 -0.94 3.00 -11.94
CA ALA A 9 -1.68 3.48 -10.77
C ALA A 9 -0.77 3.59 -9.54
N GLY A 10 0.06 2.56 -9.28
CA GLY A 10 1.04 2.57 -8.20
C GLY A 10 2.07 3.69 -8.33
N ILE A 11 2.61 3.89 -9.54
CA ILE A 11 3.55 5.00 -9.82
C ILE A 11 2.87 6.34 -9.53
N GLY A 12 1.67 6.56 -10.05
CA GLY A 12 0.95 7.82 -9.83
C GLY A 12 0.68 8.09 -8.35
N PHE A 13 0.25 7.06 -7.61
CA PHE A 13 -0.01 7.16 -6.18
C PHE A 13 1.28 7.44 -5.38
N GLY A 14 2.36 6.72 -5.66
CA GLY A 14 3.66 6.93 -5.01
C GLY A 14 4.23 8.32 -5.30
N LEU A 15 4.24 8.74 -6.57
CA LEU A 15 4.77 10.06 -6.97
C LEU A 15 3.98 11.22 -6.36
N GLY A 16 2.68 11.06 -6.10
CA GLY A 16 1.90 12.06 -5.37
C GLY A 16 2.49 12.40 -4.01
N HIS A 17 3.14 11.44 -3.34
CA HIS A 17 3.78 11.64 -2.04
C HIS A 17 5.18 12.28 -2.13
N ALA A 18 5.78 12.35 -3.33
CA ALA A 18 7.03 13.09 -3.53
C ALA A 18 6.88 14.60 -3.23
N LEU A 19 5.65 15.12 -3.29
CA LEU A 19 5.35 16.51 -2.91
C LEU A 19 5.70 16.81 -1.45
N ASN A 20 5.73 15.83 -0.56
CA ASN A 20 6.07 16.00 0.84
C ASN A 20 7.50 16.57 1.02
N PHE A 21 8.40 16.31 0.08
CA PHE A 21 9.73 16.93 0.06
C PHE A 21 9.65 18.46 0.05
N PHE A 22 8.73 19.03 -0.73
CA PHE A 22 8.55 20.49 -0.81
C PHE A 22 7.88 21.07 0.44
N PHE A 23 7.28 20.23 1.28
CA PHE A 23 6.70 20.62 2.56
C PHE A 23 7.62 20.32 3.76
N GLY A 24 8.91 20.07 3.50
CA GLY A 24 9.95 19.99 4.52
C GLY A 24 10.29 18.58 5.01
N GLN A 25 9.76 17.53 4.38
CA GLN A 25 10.20 16.16 4.66
C GLN A 25 11.60 15.93 4.07
N ASP A 26 12.49 15.26 4.82
CA ASP A 26 13.82 14.92 4.30
C ASP A 26 13.75 13.95 3.11
N ILE A 27 14.80 13.98 2.27
CA ILE A 27 14.79 13.25 1.00
C ILE A 27 14.71 11.73 1.19
N LEU A 28 15.37 11.15 2.20
CA LEU A 28 15.37 9.70 2.40
C LEU A 28 14.00 9.21 2.87
N SER A 29 13.40 9.91 3.82
CA SER A 29 12.02 9.64 4.27
C SER A 29 11.02 9.81 3.13
N THR A 30 11.20 10.82 2.27
CA THR A 30 10.33 11.02 1.11
C THR A 30 10.45 9.87 0.10
N LEU A 31 11.68 9.46 -0.23
CA LEU A 31 11.91 8.34 -1.16
C LEU A 31 11.34 7.03 -0.60
N TRP A 32 11.53 6.79 0.69
CA TRP A 32 10.95 5.62 1.36
C TRP A 32 9.42 5.64 1.30
N GLN A 33 8.81 6.77 1.60
CA GLN A 33 7.36 6.94 1.52
C GLN A 33 6.82 6.74 0.09
N VAL A 34 7.50 7.30 -0.92
CA VAL A 34 7.15 7.08 -2.32
C VAL A 34 7.15 5.60 -2.68
N PHE A 35 8.16 4.86 -2.23
CA PHE A 35 8.23 3.41 -2.43
C PHE A 35 7.09 2.68 -1.73
N GLN A 36 6.84 2.97 -0.46
CA GLN A 36 5.73 2.39 0.31
C GLN A 36 4.38 2.65 -0.37
N CYS A 37 4.13 3.89 -0.76
CA CYS A 37 2.90 4.30 -1.44
C CYS A 37 2.78 3.69 -2.84
N PHE A 38 3.89 3.47 -3.54
CA PHE A 38 3.89 2.73 -4.80
C PHE A 38 3.37 1.29 -4.60
N VAL A 39 3.91 0.55 -3.62
CA VAL A 39 3.49 -0.82 -3.33
C VAL A 39 2.03 -0.87 -2.88
N TRP A 40 1.63 0.03 -2.00
CA TRP A 40 0.23 0.19 -1.60
C TRP A 40 -0.67 0.48 -2.81
N GLY A 41 -0.25 1.39 -3.68
CA GLY A 41 -0.97 1.73 -4.92
C GLY A 41 -1.17 0.55 -5.86
N LEU A 42 -0.15 -0.33 -6.04
CA LEU A 42 -0.29 -1.58 -6.79
C LEU A 42 -1.41 -2.46 -6.21
N PHE A 43 -1.37 -2.64 -4.89
CA PHE A 43 -2.31 -3.51 -4.16
C PHE A 43 -3.75 -3.00 -4.27
N VAL A 44 -3.99 -1.72 -3.93
CA VAL A 44 -5.36 -1.16 -3.98
C VAL A 44 -5.89 -1.04 -5.40
N ALA A 45 -5.03 -0.78 -6.39
CA ALA A 45 -5.42 -0.78 -7.80
C ALA A 45 -5.88 -2.17 -8.27
N ALA A 46 -5.19 -3.24 -7.84
CA ALA A 46 -5.60 -4.61 -8.12
C ALA A 46 -6.94 -4.96 -7.48
N ILE A 47 -7.16 -4.59 -6.22
CA ILE A 47 -8.44 -4.76 -5.51
C ILE A 47 -9.56 -3.97 -6.21
N TYR A 48 -9.30 -2.69 -6.56
CA TYR A 48 -10.28 -1.87 -7.28
C TYR A 48 -10.63 -2.47 -8.64
N MET A 49 -9.64 -2.93 -9.39
CA MET A 49 -9.85 -3.56 -10.68
C MET A 49 -10.79 -4.77 -10.57
N LEU A 50 -10.64 -5.55 -9.49
CA LEU A 50 -11.44 -6.74 -9.22
C LEU A 50 -12.85 -6.40 -8.74
N THR A 51 -12.99 -5.48 -7.78
CA THR A 51 -14.25 -5.19 -7.08
C THR A 51 -15.06 -4.07 -7.70
N LYS A 52 -14.41 -3.15 -8.43
CA LYS A 52 -15.00 -1.90 -8.94
C LYS A 52 -15.61 -1.00 -7.85
N ASN A 53 -15.24 -1.22 -6.60
CA ASN A 53 -15.78 -0.51 -5.45
C ASN A 53 -14.77 0.53 -4.92
N LEU A 54 -14.97 1.79 -5.30
CA LEU A 54 -14.11 2.89 -4.87
C LEU A 54 -14.25 3.16 -3.36
N THR A 55 -15.47 3.02 -2.81
CA THR A 55 -15.71 3.20 -1.38
C THR A 55 -14.89 2.22 -0.54
N LEU A 56 -14.79 0.96 -0.98
CA LEU A 56 -13.93 -0.03 -0.33
C LEU A 56 -12.48 0.45 -0.27
N ILE A 57 -11.96 0.97 -1.38
CA ILE A 57 -10.57 1.45 -1.45
C ILE A 57 -10.36 2.66 -0.53
N MET A 58 -11.32 3.60 -0.51
CA MET A 58 -11.25 4.77 0.39
C MET A 58 -11.26 4.37 1.87
N VAL A 59 -12.12 3.42 2.25
CA VAL A 59 -12.18 2.89 3.62
C VAL A 59 -10.88 2.17 3.98
N MET A 60 -10.37 1.33 3.10
CA MET A 60 -9.08 0.64 3.31
C MET A 60 -7.94 1.65 3.52
N HIS A 61 -7.89 2.71 2.72
CA HIS A 61 -6.88 3.75 2.86
C HIS A 61 -7.02 4.52 4.18
N ALA A 62 -8.23 4.93 4.54
CA ALA A 62 -8.49 5.62 5.81
C ALA A 62 -8.12 4.76 7.03
N VAL A 63 -8.50 3.47 7.02
CA VAL A 63 -8.13 2.53 8.10
C VAL A 63 -6.61 2.37 8.18
N TRP A 64 -5.93 2.27 7.05
CA TRP A 64 -4.47 2.20 6.99
C TRP A 64 -3.82 3.43 7.61
N ASP A 65 -4.24 4.63 7.22
CA ASP A 65 -3.72 5.88 7.77
C ASP A 65 -3.93 5.97 9.29
N ILE A 66 -5.10 5.56 9.79
CA ILE A 66 -5.39 5.52 11.23
C ILE A 66 -4.43 4.55 11.94
N VAL A 67 -4.27 3.33 11.43
CA VAL A 67 -3.44 2.30 12.06
C VAL A 67 -1.96 2.71 12.10
N VAL A 68 -1.48 3.38 11.06
CA VAL A 68 -0.07 3.78 10.96
C VAL A 68 0.22 5.08 11.69
N ARG A 69 -0.67 6.07 11.63
CA ARG A 69 -0.41 7.44 12.14
C ARG A 69 -0.85 7.66 13.57
N VAL A 70 -1.98 7.06 13.98
CA VAL A 70 -2.52 7.32 15.34
C VAL A 70 -1.59 6.83 16.43
N PRO A 71 -0.98 5.64 16.39
CA PRO A 71 -0.03 5.21 17.39
C PRO A 71 1.15 6.18 17.54
N ASN A 72 1.69 6.67 16.40
CA ASN A 72 2.80 7.61 16.39
C ASN A 72 2.45 8.99 16.98
N ALA A 73 1.18 9.38 16.92
CA ALA A 73 0.70 10.67 17.46
C ALA A 73 0.44 10.62 18.99
N PHE A 74 0.11 9.44 19.53
CA PHE A 74 -0.34 9.31 20.93
C PHE A 74 0.58 8.45 21.80
N CYS A 75 1.50 7.68 21.21
CA CYS A 75 2.42 6.82 21.94
C CYS A 75 3.84 7.35 21.83
N SER A 76 4.49 7.55 22.99
CA SER A 76 5.95 7.71 23.04
C SER A 76 6.55 6.31 22.95
N PHE A 77 7.17 5.99 21.82
CA PHE A 77 7.89 4.74 21.70
C PHE A 77 9.22 4.84 22.43
N PRO A 78 9.72 3.74 23.04
CA PRO A 78 11.04 3.71 23.64
C PRO A 78 12.11 4.00 22.57
N GLU A 79 13.26 4.50 22.99
CA GLU A 79 14.41 4.69 22.11
C GLU A 79 14.66 3.42 21.30
N SER A 80 14.98 3.57 20.02
CA SER A 80 15.17 2.46 19.11
C SER A 80 16.25 1.52 19.66
N SER A 81 15.97 0.23 19.61
CA SER A 81 16.97 -0.81 19.86
C SER A 81 17.15 -1.61 18.58
N VAL A 82 18.33 -2.22 18.41
CA VAL A 82 18.61 -3.06 17.25
C VAL A 82 17.49 -4.11 17.02
N LEU A 83 16.95 -4.67 18.11
CA LEU A 83 15.84 -5.63 18.02
C LEU A 83 14.57 -4.99 17.45
N LEU A 84 14.19 -3.81 17.92
CA LEU A 84 13.01 -3.10 17.43
C LEU A 84 13.17 -2.70 15.97
N ASP A 85 14.36 -2.24 15.57
CA ASP A 85 14.65 -1.88 14.18
C ASP A 85 14.55 -3.11 13.26
N VAL A 86 15.09 -4.26 13.68
CA VAL A 86 14.99 -5.53 12.94
C VAL A 86 13.54 -5.99 12.82
N LEU A 87 12.76 -5.91 13.90
CA LEU A 87 11.34 -6.29 13.88
C LEU A 87 10.54 -5.35 12.96
N TYR A 88 10.81 -4.05 13.00
CA TYR A 88 10.19 -3.07 12.12
C TYR A 88 10.47 -3.39 10.64
N VAL A 89 11.75 -3.53 10.27
CA VAL A 89 12.14 -3.85 8.89
C VAL A 89 11.56 -5.19 8.43
N THR A 90 11.57 -6.21 9.31
CA THR A 90 10.99 -7.52 8.99
C THR A 90 9.50 -7.42 8.71
N ARG A 91 8.77 -6.69 9.55
CA ARG A 91 7.34 -6.41 9.34
C ARG A 91 7.10 -5.76 7.98
N GLU A 92 7.83 -4.70 7.67
CA GLU A 92 7.69 -3.95 6.41
C GLU A 92 7.94 -4.86 5.19
N VAL A 93 9.01 -5.66 5.22
CA VAL A 93 9.34 -6.60 4.13
C VAL A 93 8.22 -7.63 3.92
N VAL A 94 7.71 -8.22 5.01
CA VAL A 94 6.62 -9.20 4.93
C VAL A 94 5.34 -8.55 4.40
N GLU A 95 4.99 -7.38 4.89
CA GLU A 95 3.79 -6.65 4.53
C GLU A 95 3.79 -6.26 3.04
N TYR A 96 4.85 -5.61 2.56
CA TYR A 96 4.96 -5.23 1.14
C TYR A 96 5.12 -6.45 0.23
N GLY A 97 5.76 -7.51 0.71
CA GLY A 97 5.82 -8.79 0.02
C GLY A 97 4.43 -9.39 -0.20
N ILE A 98 3.60 -9.43 0.83
CA ILE A 98 2.22 -9.92 0.75
C ILE A 98 1.37 -9.04 -0.19
N MET A 99 1.45 -7.71 -0.07
CA MET A 99 0.71 -6.78 -0.94
C MET A 99 1.08 -6.97 -2.41
N SER A 100 2.38 -7.03 -2.71
CA SER A 100 2.88 -7.22 -4.07
C SER A 100 2.44 -8.57 -4.65
N ALA A 101 2.60 -9.65 -3.88
CA ALA A 101 2.21 -11.00 -4.29
C ALA A 101 0.68 -11.07 -4.55
N THR A 102 -0.12 -10.44 -3.69
CA THR A 102 -1.58 -10.39 -3.86
C THR A 102 -1.96 -9.61 -5.13
N ALA A 103 -1.34 -8.46 -5.38
CA ALA A 103 -1.60 -7.67 -6.59
C ALA A 103 -1.27 -8.46 -7.86
N VAL A 104 -0.13 -9.14 -7.88
CA VAL A 104 0.30 -10.00 -9.00
C VAL A 104 -0.66 -11.18 -9.16
N TYR A 105 -1.01 -11.87 -8.06
CA TYR A 105 -1.96 -12.97 -8.08
C TYR A 105 -3.31 -12.57 -8.68
N ILE A 106 -3.87 -11.43 -8.26
CA ILE A 106 -5.12 -10.89 -8.82
C ILE A 106 -4.99 -10.66 -10.32
N CYS A 107 -3.88 -10.07 -10.79
CA CYS A 107 -3.68 -9.82 -12.21
C CYS A 107 -3.70 -11.10 -13.06
N PHE A 108 -3.04 -12.17 -12.58
CA PHE A 108 -2.97 -13.44 -13.30
C PHE A 108 -4.26 -14.28 -13.21
N HIS A 109 -5.00 -14.16 -12.11
CA HIS A 109 -6.22 -14.95 -11.88
C HIS A 109 -7.51 -14.13 -11.99
N TYR A 110 -7.44 -12.94 -12.56
CA TYR A 110 -8.55 -11.98 -12.63
C TYR A 110 -9.86 -12.58 -13.12
N GLU A 111 -9.85 -13.29 -14.25
CA GLU A 111 -11.08 -13.84 -14.84
C GLU A 111 -11.76 -14.88 -13.93
N LYS A 112 -10.94 -15.69 -13.25
CA LYS A 112 -11.45 -16.68 -12.31
C LYS A 112 -12.06 -16.02 -11.07
N LEU A 113 -11.34 -15.05 -10.49
CA LEU A 113 -11.79 -14.31 -9.30
C LEU A 113 -13.04 -13.50 -9.59
N ARG A 114 -13.09 -12.80 -10.73
CA ARG A 114 -14.25 -11.99 -11.11
C ARG A 114 -15.50 -12.84 -11.29
N LYS A 115 -15.40 -13.99 -11.96
CA LYS A 115 -16.53 -14.94 -12.09
C LYS A 115 -17.04 -15.45 -10.74
N THR A 116 -16.17 -15.55 -9.75
CA THR A 116 -16.57 -15.99 -8.39
C THR A 116 -17.35 -14.89 -7.68
N ILE A 117 -16.96 -13.63 -7.84
CA ILE A 117 -17.66 -12.47 -7.29
C ILE A 117 -19.02 -12.32 -7.94
N ASP A 118 -19.10 -12.34 -9.29
CA ASP A 118 -20.34 -12.19 -10.06
C ASP A 118 -21.38 -13.29 -9.76
N ARG A 119 -20.97 -14.43 -9.21
CA ARG A 119 -21.88 -15.50 -8.77
C ARG A 119 -22.37 -15.34 -7.33
N ALA A 120 -21.72 -14.49 -6.56
CA ALA A 120 -22.05 -14.25 -5.16
C ALA A 120 -22.98 -13.01 -4.98
N GLU A 121 -23.05 -12.17 -6.01
CA GLU A 121 -24.01 -11.07 -6.13
C GLU A 121 -25.34 -11.54 -6.72
#